data_9bc1927f6729dcf38e1c66a8b817f65c
#
_entry.id   9bc1927f6729dcf38e1c66a8b817f65c
#
_cell.length_a   1.000
_cell.length_b   1.000
_cell.length_c   1.000
_cell.angle_alpha   90.00
_cell.angle_beta   90.00
_cell.angle_gamma   90.00
#
_symmetry.space_group_name_H-M   'P 1'
#
loop_
_entity.id
_entity.type
_entity.pdbx_description
1 polymer ?
#
loop_
_entity_poly.entity_id
_entity_poly.type
_entity_poly.pdbx_seq_one_letter_code
_entity_poly.pdbx_strand_id
1 'polypeptide(L)'
;MARIYKQKTKTKGFSYYFTIELGKDNTGKRNRIKRGGFTRRKDAEKVALELEAAALSGKVIKQNTSITLHYFMWNVWLEYHRGFVKQSTAWHIESILRRIDCFFSSDVKLVDVTPQQCHLFIKHMFIKQKLSRRVVIETFNILKAVFTHAIKVEKILSANPCENLSIPRYSAKEKEAQILVDANKILYIEKDDLEKFFIQAKSDKYAFPYYTISLIMLYTGMRIGEVLGLQWEDIDFENNIIHIRHDLFCPGALDWVLQTPKSKSSIRDVLISDKLASILKSYRKQFLEFKLQSPTWEQLQYNFIFSSFKYPGQPLARQNVYWWVTRIAKKINALYIHPHLFRHTHVSLLAEAGVPLPVITERLGHASTKITEEIYLHITKTTKENYLHKFNRIVENL
;
A
#
# COMPACT_ATOMS: atom_id res chain seq x y z
N MET A 1 19.16 -46.56 -9.68
CA MET A 1 18.67 -47.24 -8.46
C MET A 1 19.59 -46.91 -7.30
N ALA A 2 19.04 -46.42 -6.19
CA ALA A 2 19.80 -46.10 -4.99
C ALA A 2 20.42 -47.35 -4.38
N ARG A 3 21.71 -47.27 -4.10
CA ARG A 3 22.39 -48.39 -3.38
C ARG A 3 22.16 -48.23 -1.88
N ILE A 4 21.64 -49.27 -1.23
CA ILE A 4 21.40 -49.31 0.20
C ILE A 4 22.57 -49.96 0.90
N TYR A 5 23.09 -49.26 1.90
CA TYR A 5 24.25 -49.67 2.67
C TYR A 5 23.85 -49.99 4.11
N LYS A 6 24.52 -50.93 4.74
CA LYS A 6 24.38 -51.34 6.12
C LYS A 6 25.53 -50.73 6.93
N GLN A 7 25.22 -50.03 8.04
CA GLN A 7 26.23 -49.41 8.88
C GLN A 7 26.05 -49.88 10.34
N LYS A 8 27.13 -50.21 11.01
CA LYS A 8 27.14 -50.58 12.43
C LYS A 8 26.99 -49.29 13.30
N THR A 9 26.10 -49.28 14.26
CA THR A 9 25.88 -48.14 15.14
C THR A 9 26.37 -48.42 16.54
N LYS A 10 26.85 -47.40 17.29
CA LYS A 10 27.42 -47.54 18.60
C LYS A 10 26.42 -48.03 19.67
N THR A 11 25.10 -47.85 19.42
CA THR A 11 24.04 -48.06 20.44
C THR A 11 22.95 -49.06 20.04
N LYS A 12 22.74 -49.42 18.77
CA LYS A 12 21.57 -50.20 18.32
C LYS A 12 21.90 -51.31 17.27
N GLY A 13 23.11 -51.83 17.20
CA GLY A 13 23.45 -52.92 16.27
C GLY A 13 23.71 -52.38 14.86
N PHE A 14 22.71 -52.43 13.95
CA PHE A 14 22.88 -52.01 12.55
C PHE A 14 21.79 -51.03 12.14
N SER A 15 22.16 -50.04 11.31
CA SER A 15 21.23 -49.17 10.59
C SER A 15 21.50 -49.23 9.09
N TYR A 16 20.48 -48.88 8.31
CA TYR A 16 20.59 -48.81 6.85
C TYR A 16 20.62 -47.36 6.41
N TYR A 17 21.39 -47.08 5.36
CA TYR A 17 21.41 -45.77 4.69
C TYR A 17 21.50 -45.95 3.19
N PHE A 18 21.11 -44.93 2.43
CA PHE A 18 21.24 -44.90 1.00
C PHE A 18 21.82 -43.58 0.50
N THR A 19 22.33 -43.58 -0.73
CA THR A 19 22.80 -42.39 -1.40
C THR A 19 22.19 -42.34 -2.81
N ILE A 20 21.59 -41.24 -3.17
CA ILE A 20 21.06 -40.96 -4.52
C ILE A 20 21.94 -39.90 -5.16
N GLU A 21 22.42 -40.15 -6.37
CA GLU A 21 23.16 -39.16 -7.15
C GLU A 21 22.20 -38.37 -8.01
N LEU A 22 22.26 -37.03 -7.91
CA LEU A 22 21.39 -36.06 -8.60
C LEU A 22 22.10 -35.36 -9.78
N GLY A 23 23.24 -35.91 -10.25
CA GLY A 23 24.06 -35.29 -11.28
C GLY A 23 25.12 -34.32 -10.72
N LYS A 24 25.65 -33.44 -11.59
CA LYS A 24 26.61 -32.40 -11.21
C LYS A 24 25.88 -31.06 -11.10
N ASP A 25 26.31 -30.21 -10.18
CA ASP A 25 25.84 -28.85 -10.09
C ASP A 25 26.51 -27.94 -11.15
N ASN A 26 26.09 -26.67 -11.22
CA ASN A 26 26.61 -25.68 -12.17
C ASN A 26 28.13 -25.39 -11.99
N THR A 27 28.74 -25.89 -10.89
CA THR A 27 30.16 -25.77 -10.59
C THR A 27 30.91 -27.09 -10.94
N GLY A 28 30.22 -28.10 -11.49
CA GLY A 28 30.79 -29.39 -11.83
C GLY A 28 30.91 -30.37 -10.65
N LYS A 29 30.49 -29.98 -9.43
CA LYS A 29 30.55 -30.81 -8.23
C LYS A 29 29.40 -31.79 -8.18
N ARG A 30 29.67 -33.07 -7.81
CA ARG A 30 28.66 -34.11 -7.70
C ARG A 30 27.62 -33.76 -6.62
N ASN A 31 26.34 -33.71 -7.00
CA ASN A 31 25.23 -33.50 -6.11
C ASN A 31 24.64 -34.85 -5.70
N ARG A 32 24.60 -35.14 -4.39
CA ARG A 32 24.12 -36.43 -3.87
C ARG A 32 23.35 -36.22 -2.55
N ILE A 33 22.25 -36.94 -2.40
CA ILE A 33 21.49 -37.03 -1.15
C ILE A 33 21.87 -38.30 -0.42
N LYS A 34 22.32 -38.21 0.83
CA LYS A 34 22.54 -39.34 1.73
C LYS A 34 21.49 -39.30 2.84
N ARG A 35 20.73 -40.38 3.01
CA ARG A 35 19.80 -40.57 4.15
C ARG A 35 20.06 -41.89 4.85
N GLY A 36 20.04 -41.88 6.19
CA GLY A 36 20.32 -43.03 7.04
C GLY A 36 19.45 -43.03 8.30
N GLY A 37 19.71 -44.01 9.18
CA GLY A 37 18.97 -44.18 10.44
C GLY A 37 17.79 -45.16 10.37
N PHE A 38 17.65 -45.87 9.22
CA PHE A 38 16.59 -46.89 9.06
C PHE A 38 16.93 -48.15 9.81
N THR A 39 15.99 -48.68 10.58
CA THR A 39 16.14 -49.94 11.31
C THR A 39 15.91 -51.17 10.41
N ARG A 40 15.13 -51.03 9.34
CA ARG A 40 14.82 -52.08 8.39
C ARG A 40 15.27 -51.67 6.99
N ARG A 41 15.82 -52.62 6.23
CA ARG A 41 16.26 -52.40 4.86
C ARG A 41 15.11 -52.03 3.94
N LYS A 42 13.92 -52.64 4.11
CA LYS A 42 12.73 -52.36 3.32
C LYS A 42 12.26 -50.89 3.44
N ASP A 43 12.38 -50.30 4.63
CA ASP A 43 12.00 -48.92 4.86
C ASP A 43 12.95 -47.93 4.15
N ALA A 44 14.24 -48.25 4.14
CA ALA A 44 15.24 -47.53 3.37
C ALA A 44 14.99 -47.63 1.85
N GLU A 45 14.62 -48.83 1.34
CA GLU A 45 14.30 -49.09 -0.06
C GLU A 45 13.06 -48.28 -0.49
N LYS A 46 11.99 -48.26 0.31
CA LYS A 46 10.77 -47.53 0.02
C LYS A 46 11.03 -46.03 -0.11
N VAL A 47 11.74 -45.45 0.85
CA VAL A 47 12.07 -44.02 0.86
C VAL A 47 13.05 -43.65 -0.27
N ALA A 48 13.98 -44.58 -0.59
CA ALA A 48 14.91 -44.40 -1.72
C ALA A 48 14.17 -44.35 -3.07
N LEU A 49 13.22 -45.27 -3.28
CA LEU A 49 12.39 -45.34 -4.48
C LEU A 49 11.50 -44.09 -4.65
N GLU A 50 10.89 -43.63 -3.57
CA GLU A 50 10.09 -42.40 -3.56
C GLU A 50 10.93 -41.15 -3.91
N LEU A 51 12.16 -41.06 -3.38
CA LEU A 51 13.08 -39.97 -3.69
C LEU A 51 13.67 -40.08 -5.11
N GLU A 52 13.94 -41.29 -5.64
CA GLU A 52 14.37 -41.46 -7.03
C GLU A 52 13.24 -41.09 -8.01
N ALA A 53 12.00 -41.46 -7.74
CA ALA A 53 10.85 -41.10 -8.55
C ALA A 53 10.62 -39.57 -8.51
N ALA A 54 10.81 -38.94 -7.35
CA ALA A 54 10.76 -37.50 -7.20
C ALA A 54 11.93 -36.80 -7.96
N ALA A 55 13.12 -37.36 -7.95
CA ALA A 55 14.28 -36.87 -8.70
C ALA A 55 14.06 -36.92 -10.21
N LEU A 56 13.55 -38.05 -10.71
CA LEU A 56 13.26 -38.27 -12.15
C LEU A 56 12.09 -37.35 -12.63
N SER A 57 11.14 -37.04 -11.77
CA SER A 57 10.04 -36.09 -12.07
C SER A 57 10.44 -34.60 -11.93
N GLY A 58 11.73 -34.29 -11.70
CA GLY A 58 12.21 -32.95 -11.47
C GLY A 58 11.78 -32.34 -10.13
N LYS A 59 11.21 -33.15 -9.22
CA LYS A 59 10.71 -32.74 -7.90
C LYS A 59 11.77 -32.82 -6.79
N VAL A 60 13.01 -33.21 -7.07
CA VAL A 60 14.09 -33.19 -6.08
C VAL A 60 14.61 -31.78 -5.95
N ILE A 61 14.08 -31.12 -4.97
CA ILE A 61 14.45 -29.79 -4.57
C ILE A 61 15.71 -29.89 -3.72
N LYS A 62 16.74 -29.09 -4.04
CA LYS A 62 17.83 -28.80 -3.09
C LYS A 62 17.21 -28.12 -1.89
N GLN A 63 16.93 -28.86 -0.82
CA GLN A 63 16.57 -28.24 0.45
C GLN A 63 17.79 -27.51 0.99
N ASN A 64 17.90 -26.22 0.73
CA ASN A 64 18.77 -25.36 1.52
C ASN A 64 18.06 -25.18 2.87
N THR A 65 18.17 -26.22 3.72
CA THR A 65 17.44 -26.38 4.99
C THR A 65 17.85 -25.36 6.06
N SER A 66 18.82 -24.51 5.76
CA SER A 66 19.37 -23.52 6.68
C SER A 66 18.76 -22.11 6.53
N ILE A 67 18.05 -21.83 5.42
CA ILE A 67 17.49 -20.50 5.17
C ILE A 67 16.31 -20.24 6.12
N THR A 68 16.36 -19.12 6.86
CA THR A 68 15.25 -18.70 7.72
C THR A 68 14.16 -18.00 6.90
N LEU A 69 12.90 -18.00 7.41
CA LEU A 69 11.80 -17.26 6.80
C LEU A 69 12.14 -15.77 6.69
N HIS A 70 12.69 -15.18 7.76
CA HIS A 70 13.13 -13.79 7.78
C HIS A 70 14.11 -13.49 6.64
N TYR A 71 15.24 -14.23 6.56
CA TYR A 71 16.24 -14.00 5.51
C TYR A 71 15.62 -14.12 4.12
N PHE A 72 14.79 -15.15 3.90
CA PHE A 72 14.16 -15.37 2.60
C PHE A 72 13.21 -14.23 2.20
N MET A 73 12.38 -13.74 3.15
CA MET A 73 11.46 -12.62 2.89
C MET A 73 12.19 -11.35 2.47
N TRP A 74 13.25 -10.99 3.20
CA TRP A 74 13.91 -9.70 3.03
C TRP A 74 14.98 -9.70 1.93
N ASN A 75 15.80 -10.75 1.85
CA ASN A 75 16.99 -10.77 0.99
C ASN A 75 16.79 -11.52 -0.32
N VAL A 76 15.73 -12.34 -0.44
CA VAL A 76 15.44 -13.08 -1.67
C VAL A 76 14.16 -12.56 -2.31
N TRP A 77 13.04 -12.73 -1.61
CA TRP A 77 11.73 -12.41 -2.18
C TRP A 77 11.50 -10.92 -2.39
N LEU A 78 11.80 -10.07 -1.38
CA LEU A 78 11.60 -8.63 -1.48
C LEU A 78 12.53 -8.00 -2.52
N GLU A 79 13.80 -8.40 -2.57
CA GLU A 79 14.76 -7.90 -3.57
C GLU A 79 14.32 -8.24 -4.99
N TYR A 80 13.88 -9.48 -5.23
CA TYR A 80 13.27 -9.85 -6.50
C TYR A 80 12.04 -9.00 -6.81
N HIS A 81 11.16 -8.81 -5.83
CA HIS A 81 9.87 -8.13 -6.03
C HIS A 81 10.03 -6.61 -6.25
N ARG A 82 11.05 -5.98 -5.66
CA ARG A 82 11.37 -4.56 -5.86
C ARG A 82 11.57 -4.19 -7.33
N GLY A 83 12.08 -5.09 -8.14
CA GLY A 83 12.24 -4.87 -9.58
C GLY A 83 10.92 -4.71 -10.36
N PHE A 84 9.79 -5.12 -9.79
CA PHE A 84 8.48 -5.15 -10.47
C PHE A 84 7.46 -4.17 -9.90
N VAL A 85 7.75 -3.50 -8.79
CA VAL A 85 6.80 -2.62 -8.11
C VAL A 85 7.36 -1.22 -7.87
N LYS A 86 6.48 -0.23 -7.74
CA LYS A 86 6.88 1.12 -7.35
C LYS A 86 7.44 1.11 -5.93
N GLN A 87 8.36 2.03 -5.63
CA GLN A 87 8.98 2.15 -4.32
C GLN A 87 7.96 2.33 -3.18
N SER A 88 6.89 3.08 -3.42
CA SER A 88 5.78 3.19 -2.45
C SER A 88 5.11 1.86 -2.13
N THR A 89 5.00 0.96 -3.12
CA THR A 89 4.46 -0.40 -2.93
C THR A 89 5.47 -1.28 -2.18
N ALA A 90 6.76 -1.21 -2.54
CA ALA A 90 7.81 -1.92 -1.84
C ALA A 90 7.87 -1.52 -0.36
N TRP A 91 7.82 -0.25 -0.05
CA TRP A 91 7.78 0.27 1.32
C TRP A 91 6.55 -0.23 2.12
N HIS A 92 5.38 -0.27 1.47
CA HIS A 92 4.17 -0.85 2.08
C HIS A 92 4.35 -2.36 2.36
N ILE A 93 4.92 -3.10 1.41
CA ILE A 93 5.26 -4.52 1.57
C ILE A 93 6.22 -4.71 2.76
N GLU A 94 7.25 -3.89 2.89
CA GLU A 94 8.17 -3.94 4.04
C GLU A 94 7.43 -3.80 5.38
N SER A 95 6.43 -2.92 5.46
CA SER A 95 5.62 -2.79 6.66
C SER A 95 4.82 -4.06 6.98
N ILE A 96 4.41 -4.80 5.95
CA ILE A 96 3.75 -6.10 6.08
C ILE A 96 4.76 -7.17 6.51
N LEU A 97 5.95 -7.20 5.92
CA LEU A 97 7.00 -8.15 6.33
C LEU A 97 7.41 -7.97 7.79
N ARG A 98 7.55 -6.73 8.27
CA ARG A 98 7.78 -6.46 9.70
C ARG A 98 6.67 -7.04 10.59
N ARG A 99 5.40 -6.98 10.14
CA ARG A 99 4.28 -7.61 10.89
C ARG A 99 4.38 -9.12 10.91
N ILE A 100 4.86 -9.76 9.85
CA ILE A 100 5.12 -11.20 9.79
C ILE A 100 6.26 -11.55 10.75
N ASP A 101 7.36 -10.80 10.73
CA ASP A 101 8.51 -10.98 11.62
C ASP A 101 8.15 -10.83 13.10
N CYS A 102 7.20 -9.96 13.44
CA CYS A 102 6.73 -9.83 14.85
C CYS A 102 6.03 -11.10 15.38
N PHE A 103 5.58 -11.99 14.51
CA PHE A 103 4.94 -13.25 14.90
C PHE A 103 5.87 -14.45 14.79
N PHE A 104 6.59 -14.56 13.68
CA PHE A 104 7.56 -15.64 13.47
C PHE A 104 8.91 -15.23 14.02
N SER A 105 9.55 -16.11 14.81
CA SER A 105 10.93 -15.87 15.27
C SER A 105 11.89 -15.73 14.07
N SER A 106 12.91 -14.87 14.19
CA SER A 106 13.96 -14.70 13.18
C SER A 106 14.68 -16.00 12.80
N ASP A 107 14.69 -16.98 13.72
CA ASP A 107 15.41 -18.24 13.57
C ASP A 107 14.56 -19.35 12.93
N VAL A 108 13.26 -19.12 12.73
CA VAL A 108 12.38 -20.09 12.09
C VAL A 108 12.85 -20.35 10.68
N LYS A 109 13.20 -21.59 10.38
CA LYS A 109 13.58 -21.98 9.03
C LYS A 109 12.36 -21.99 8.12
N LEU A 110 12.56 -21.57 6.88
CA LEU A 110 11.51 -21.52 5.86
C LEU A 110 10.81 -22.89 5.68
N VAL A 111 11.58 -23.98 5.77
CA VAL A 111 11.10 -25.36 5.60
C VAL A 111 10.32 -25.88 6.80
N ASP A 112 10.48 -25.27 7.98
CA ASP A 112 9.87 -25.71 9.23
C ASP A 112 8.54 -24.98 9.51
N VAL A 113 8.16 -24.01 8.67
CA VAL A 113 6.87 -23.31 8.80
C VAL A 113 5.72 -24.24 8.43
N THR A 114 4.85 -24.49 9.38
CA THR A 114 3.71 -25.42 9.23
C THR A 114 2.41 -24.68 8.91
N PRO A 115 1.40 -25.37 8.31
CA PRO A 115 0.06 -24.82 8.13
C PRO A 115 -0.59 -24.39 9.44
N GLN A 116 -0.33 -25.10 10.55
CA GLN A 116 -0.82 -24.74 11.88
C GLN A 116 -0.28 -23.40 12.35
N GLN A 117 1.02 -23.13 12.15
CA GLN A 117 1.62 -21.84 12.49
C GLN A 117 1.02 -20.70 11.64
N CYS A 118 0.80 -20.93 10.34
CA CYS A 118 0.13 -19.96 9.49
C CYS A 118 -1.32 -19.69 9.93
N HIS A 119 -2.05 -20.72 10.38
CA HIS A 119 -3.40 -20.57 10.94
C HIS A 119 -3.38 -19.81 12.28
N LEU A 120 -2.42 -20.08 13.16
CA LEU A 120 -2.22 -19.34 14.40
C LEU A 120 -1.87 -17.87 14.14
N PHE A 121 -1.08 -17.59 13.09
CA PHE A 121 -0.78 -16.23 12.67
C PHE A 121 -2.05 -15.47 12.26
N ILE A 122 -2.93 -16.08 11.46
CA ILE A 122 -4.22 -15.47 11.11
C ILE A 122 -5.05 -15.16 12.35
N LYS A 123 -5.15 -16.12 13.30
CA LYS A 123 -5.86 -15.92 14.57
C LYS A 123 -5.23 -14.81 15.40
N HIS A 124 -3.90 -14.74 15.47
CA HIS A 124 -3.18 -13.69 16.19
C HIS A 124 -3.53 -12.30 15.66
N MET A 125 -3.50 -12.12 14.35
CA MET A 125 -3.86 -10.84 13.71
C MET A 125 -5.32 -10.45 13.99
N PHE A 126 -6.23 -11.40 13.91
CA PHE A 126 -7.67 -11.16 14.09
C PHE A 126 -8.03 -10.91 15.56
N ILE A 127 -7.61 -11.81 16.46
CA ILE A 127 -8.09 -11.84 17.85
C ILE A 127 -7.24 -10.97 18.75
N LYS A 128 -5.90 -11.14 18.70
CA LYS A 128 -5.00 -10.40 19.61
C LYS A 128 -4.73 -8.97 19.12
N GLN A 129 -4.44 -8.78 17.83
CA GLN A 129 -4.15 -7.45 17.29
C GLN A 129 -5.40 -6.70 16.83
N LYS A 130 -6.56 -7.36 16.77
CA LYS A 130 -7.84 -6.78 16.32
C LYS A 130 -7.75 -6.04 14.98
N LEU A 131 -6.93 -6.54 14.06
CA LEU A 131 -6.75 -5.94 12.74
C LEU A 131 -8.00 -6.12 11.89
N SER A 132 -8.29 -5.14 11.04
CA SER A 132 -9.38 -5.28 10.08
C SER A 132 -9.15 -6.46 9.14
N ARG A 133 -10.24 -7.08 8.69
CA ARG A 133 -10.19 -8.23 7.77
C ARG A 133 -9.38 -7.92 6.51
N ARG A 134 -9.45 -6.69 6.00
CA ARG A 134 -8.67 -6.25 4.84
C ARG A 134 -7.17 -6.35 5.09
N VAL A 135 -6.70 -5.85 6.23
CA VAL A 135 -5.27 -5.89 6.61
C VAL A 135 -4.80 -7.34 6.80
N VAL A 136 -5.65 -8.20 7.38
CA VAL A 136 -5.33 -9.63 7.54
C VAL A 136 -5.21 -10.33 6.19
N ILE A 137 -6.16 -10.09 5.26
CA ILE A 137 -6.13 -10.64 3.90
C ILE A 137 -4.84 -10.20 3.18
N GLU A 138 -4.52 -8.93 3.23
CA GLU A 138 -3.35 -8.36 2.57
C GLU A 138 -2.05 -8.97 3.11
N THR A 139 -1.91 -9.01 4.45
CA THR A 139 -0.75 -9.62 5.11
C THR A 139 -0.61 -11.10 4.77
N PHE A 140 -1.71 -11.84 4.79
CA PHE A 140 -1.71 -13.28 4.48
C PHE A 140 -1.39 -13.55 3.01
N ASN A 141 -1.89 -12.73 2.09
CA ASN A 141 -1.57 -12.85 0.67
C ASN A 141 -0.08 -12.61 0.39
N ILE A 142 0.57 -11.69 1.08
CA ILE A 142 2.02 -11.49 0.97
C ILE A 142 2.76 -12.73 1.49
N LEU A 143 2.40 -13.25 2.66
CA LEU A 143 3.01 -14.48 3.19
C LEU A 143 2.83 -15.67 2.22
N LYS A 144 1.63 -15.84 1.65
CA LYS A 144 1.35 -16.86 0.62
C LYS A 144 2.19 -16.66 -0.63
N ALA A 145 2.40 -15.40 -1.07
CA ALA A 145 3.24 -15.09 -2.23
C ALA A 145 4.73 -15.41 -1.98
N VAL A 146 5.24 -15.14 -0.77
CA VAL A 146 6.59 -15.52 -0.34
C VAL A 146 6.81 -17.03 -0.50
N PHE A 147 5.92 -17.85 0.04
CA PHE A 147 6.02 -19.31 -0.09
C PHE A 147 5.82 -19.79 -1.53
N THR A 148 4.94 -19.13 -2.29
CA THR A 148 4.76 -19.45 -3.72
C THR A 148 6.04 -19.18 -4.51
N HIS A 149 6.78 -18.11 -4.22
CA HIS A 149 8.06 -17.81 -4.82
C HIS A 149 9.11 -18.87 -4.45
N ALA A 150 9.17 -19.27 -3.17
CA ALA A 150 10.05 -20.32 -2.70
C ALA A 150 9.83 -21.66 -3.41
N ILE A 151 8.59 -21.93 -3.86
CA ILE A 151 8.24 -23.15 -4.61
C ILE A 151 8.54 -23.00 -6.10
N LYS A 152 8.01 -21.92 -6.72
CA LYS A 152 7.98 -21.81 -8.20
C LYS A 152 9.30 -21.30 -8.78
N VAL A 153 9.94 -20.35 -8.10
CA VAL A 153 11.17 -19.69 -8.58
C VAL A 153 12.40 -20.37 -8.00
N GLU A 154 12.51 -20.40 -6.67
CA GLU A 154 13.70 -20.90 -5.98
C GLU A 154 13.73 -22.41 -5.81
N LYS A 155 12.58 -23.08 -5.97
CA LYS A 155 12.43 -24.54 -5.86
C LYS A 155 12.97 -25.10 -4.53
N ILE A 156 12.82 -24.35 -3.43
CA ILE A 156 13.26 -24.72 -2.08
C ILE A 156 12.21 -25.57 -1.37
N LEU A 157 10.91 -25.32 -1.64
CA LEU A 157 9.79 -26.00 -1.03
C LEU A 157 8.99 -26.81 -2.05
N SER A 158 8.32 -27.87 -1.58
CA SER A 158 7.41 -28.68 -2.41
C SER A 158 5.95 -28.29 -2.26
N ALA A 159 5.55 -27.69 -1.14
CA ALA A 159 4.18 -27.30 -0.85
C ALA A 159 4.14 -25.96 -0.11
N ASN A 160 3.04 -25.20 -0.32
CA ASN A 160 2.84 -23.93 0.34
C ASN A 160 2.06 -24.12 1.66
N PRO A 161 2.65 -23.79 2.82
CA PRO A 161 1.96 -23.96 4.11
C PRO A 161 0.73 -23.05 4.27
N CYS A 162 0.59 -22.03 3.43
CA CYS A 162 -0.59 -21.17 3.38
C CYS A 162 -1.69 -21.68 2.43
N GLU A 163 -1.47 -22.81 1.74
CA GLU A 163 -2.46 -23.37 0.83
C GLU A 163 -3.65 -23.91 1.61
N ASN A 164 -4.86 -23.74 1.08
CA ASN A 164 -6.11 -24.20 1.70
C ASN A 164 -6.48 -23.57 3.06
N LEU A 165 -5.73 -22.56 3.52
CA LEU A 165 -6.13 -21.80 4.69
C LEU A 165 -7.11 -20.69 4.28
N SER A 166 -8.20 -20.57 5.03
CA SER A 166 -9.20 -19.53 4.85
C SER A 166 -9.12 -18.49 5.96
N ILE A 167 -9.34 -17.23 5.61
CA ILE A 167 -9.45 -16.16 6.58
C ILE A 167 -10.90 -16.14 7.08
N PRO A 168 -11.12 -16.10 8.41
CA PRO A 168 -12.46 -16.09 8.99
C PRO A 168 -13.31 -14.98 8.36
N ARG A 169 -14.58 -15.30 8.09
CA ARG A 169 -15.58 -14.30 7.70
C ARG A 169 -16.12 -13.63 8.95
N TYR A 170 -16.53 -12.39 8.82
CA TYR A 170 -17.31 -11.78 9.89
C TYR A 170 -18.55 -12.60 10.19
N SER A 171 -18.88 -12.76 11.46
CA SER A 171 -20.16 -13.29 11.89
C SER A 171 -21.30 -12.41 11.36
N ALA A 172 -22.54 -12.91 11.35
CA ALA A 172 -23.70 -12.13 10.92
C ALA A 172 -23.80 -10.81 11.69
N LYS A 173 -23.61 -10.86 13.01
CA LYS A 173 -23.64 -9.70 13.92
C LYS A 173 -22.52 -8.68 13.62
N GLU A 174 -21.31 -9.15 13.33
CA GLU A 174 -20.18 -8.26 12.93
C GLU A 174 -20.42 -7.66 11.54
N LYS A 175 -21.05 -8.38 10.62
CA LYS A 175 -21.44 -7.85 9.31
C LYS A 175 -22.49 -6.75 9.44
N GLU A 176 -23.52 -6.96 10.26
CA GLU A 176 -24.53 -5.93 10.55
C GLU A 176 -23.90 -4.69 11.16
N ALA A 177 -23.01 -4.84 12.14
CA ALA A 177 -22.25 -3.73 12.71
C ALA A 177 -21.38 -3.02 11.65
N GLN A 178 -20.74 -3.76 10.75
CA GLN A 178 -19.96 -3.16 9.66
C GLN A 178 -20.85 -2.41 8.66
N ILE A 179 -22.02 -2.95 8.32
CA ILE A 179 -23.00 -2.26 7.45
C ILE A 179 -23.44 -0.95 8.07
N LEU A 180 -23.70 -0.93 9.38
CA LEU A 180 -24.07 0.31 10.10
C LEU A 180 -22.91 1.33 10.11
N VAL A 181 -21.67 0.87 10.29
CA VAL A 181 -20.47 1.73 10.21
C VAL A 181 -20.31 2.28 8.80
N ASP A 182 -20.49 1.45 7.77
CA ASP A 182 -20.37 1.87 6.36
C ASP A 182 -21.50 2.83 5.96
N ALA A 183 -22.72 2.63 6.48
CA ALA A 183 -23.87 3.52 6.25
C ALA A 183 -23.67 4.90 6.88
N ASN A 184 -22.99 4.98 8.04
CA ASN A 184 -22.68 6.21 8.74
C ASN A 184 -21.30 6.79 8.37
N LYS A 185 -20.66 6.25 7.34
CA LYS A 185 -19.35 6.72 6.91
C LYS A 185 -19.44 8.12 6.32
N ILE A 186 -18.73 9.06 6.95
CA ILE A 186 -18.58 10.42 6.42
C ILE A 186 -17.74 10.36 5.13
N LEU A 187 -18.39 10.70 4.02
CA LEU A 187 -17.78 10.61 2.69
C LEU A 187 -17.07 11.90 2.27
N TYR A 188 -17.47 13.05 2.81
CA TYR A 188 -16.93 14.38 2.52
C TYR A 188 -17.11 15.29 3.73
N ILE A 189 -16.52 16.48 3.70
CA ILE A 189 -16.65 17.48 4.78
C ILE A 189 -17.92 18.31 4.51
N GLU A 190 -18.82 18.36 5.50
CA GLU A 190 -20.02 19.20 5.43
C GLU A 190 -19.65 20.69 5.35
N LYS A 191 -20.51 21.52 4.75
CA LYS A 191 -20.23 22.93 4.48
C LYS A 191 -19.88 23.72 5.73
N ASP A 192 -20.63 23.52 6.81
CA ASP A 192 -20.42 24.22 8.08
C ASP A 192 -19.05 23.87 8.70
N ASP A 193 -18.66 22.60 8.67
CA ASP A 193 -17.36 22.16 9.17
C ASP A 193 -16.21 22.58 8.25
N LEU A 194 -16.47 22.62 6.95
CA LEU A 194 -15.51 23.13 5.96
C LEU A 194 -15.22 24.62 6.20
N GLU A 195 -16.25 25.43 6.41
CA GLU A 195 -16.12 26.85 6.71
C GLU A 195 -15.35 27.07 8.02
N LYS A 196 -15.77 26.40 9.12
CA LYS A 196 -15.07 26.45 10.40
C LYS A 196 -13.61 26.03 10.27
N PHE A 197 -13.34 24.98 9.48
CA PHE A 197 -11.99 24.51 9.24
C PHE A 197 -11.12 25.61 8.61
N PHE A 198 -11.58 26.24 7.53
CA PHE A 198 -10.80 27.25 6.83
C PHE A 198 -10.65 28.57 7.61
N ILE A 199 -11.63 28.95 8.40
CA ILE A 199 -11.54 30.09 9.34
C ILE A 199 -10.42 29.80 10.36
N GLN A 200 -10.48 28.64 11.03
CA GLN A 200 -9.48 28.24 12.02
C GLN A 200 -8.10 28.01 11.40
N ALA A 201 -8.05 27.44 10.20
CA ALA A 201 -6.82 27.17 9.46
C ALA A 201 -6.08 28.45 9.07
N LYS A 202 -6.81 29.48 8.62
CA LYS A 202 -6.23 30.76 8.19
C LYS A 202 -5.55 31.51 9.34
N SER A 203 -6.11 31.44 10.54
CA SER A 203 -5.59 32.11 11.74
C SER A 203 -4.50 31.31 12.46
N ASP A 204 -4.17 30.12 12.00
CA ASP A 204 -3.21 29.25 12.67
C ASP A 204 -1.77 29.70 12.42
N LYS A 205 -0.95 29.72 13.48
CA LYS A 205 0.48 30.13 13.39
C LYS A 205 1.33 29.28 12.44
N TYR A 206 0.86 28.06 12.13
CA TYR A 206 1.49 27.17 11.16
C TYR A 206 0.68 27.09 9.86
N ALA A 207 -0.12 28.11 9.52
CA ALA A 207 -0.94 28.08 8.30
C ALA A 207 -0.10 27.87 7.03
N PHE A 208 1.02 28.55 6.93
CA PHE A 208 1.98 28.36 5.84
C PHE A 208 2.80 27.07 6.04
N PRO A 209 2.93 26.15 5.04
CA PRO A 209 2.28 26.14 3.70
C PRO A 209 0.95 25.35 3.67
N TYR A 210 0.52 24.79 4.82
CA TYR A 210 -0.53 23.77 4.92
C TYR A 210 -1.91 24.27 4.51
N TYR A 211 -2.20 25.54 4.79
CA TYR A 211 -3.44 26.19 4.35
C TYR A 211 -3.56 26.18 2.83
N THR A 212 -2.50 26.55 2.12
CA THR A 212 -2.46 26.55 0.65
C THR A 212 -2.59 25.13 0.08
N ILE A 213 -1.94 24.15 0.69
CA ILE A 213 -2.09 22.72 0.31
C ILE A 213 -3.55 22.29 0.41
N SER A 214 -4.22 22.61 1.54
CA SER A 214 -5.63 22.25 1.74
C SER A 214 -6.56 22.91 0.73
N LEU A 215 -6.30 24.18 0.37
CA LEU A 215 -7.03 24.87 -0.67
C LEU A 215 -6.82 24.24 -2.06
N ILE A 216 -5.58 23.93 -2.43
CA ILE A 216 -5.31 23.24 -3.72
C ILE A 216 -6.09 21.93 -3.78
N MET A 217 -6.03 21.10 -2.73
CA MET A 217 -6.77 19.84 -2.69
C MET A 217 -8.28 20.04 -2.85
N LEU A 218 -8.84 21.07 -2.21
CA LEU A 218 -10.27 21.41 -2.30
C LEU A 218 -10.66 21.93 -3.69
N TYR A 219 -9.88 22.84 -4.27
CA TYR A 219 -10.22 23.48 -5.56
C TYR A 219 -9.96 22.59 -6.78
N THR A 220 -9.02 21.65 -6.67
CA THR A 220 -8.58 20.83 -7.82
C THR A 220 -8.94 19.36 -7.70
N GLY A 221 -9.23 18.88 -6.50
CA GLY A 221 -9.41 17.47 -6.22
C GLY A 221 -8.12 16.63 -6.34
N MET A 222 -6.94 17.24 -6.38
CA MET A 222 -5.66 16.53 -6.46
C MET A 222 -5.42 15.64 -5.24
N ARG A 223 -4.67 14.55 -5.44
CA ARG A 223 -4.17 13.72 -4.31
C ARG A 223 -3.05 14.47 -3.59
N ILE A 224 -2.91 14.21 -2.29
CA ILE A 224 -1.86 14.86 -1.47
C ILE A 224 -0.45 14.66 -2.05
N GLY A 225 -0.12 13.47 -2.58
CA GLY A 225 1.17 13.23 -3.21
C GLY A 225 1.36 14.00 -4.51
N GLU A 226 0.30 14.16 -5.31
CA GLU A 226 0.29 15.02 -6.50
C GLU A 226 0.54 16.49 -6.12
N VAL A 227 -0.13 17.00 -5.08
CA VAL A 227 0.08 18.37 -4.59
C VAL A 227 1.49 18.60 -4.07
N LEU A 228 2.01 17.67 -3.27
CA LEU A 228 3.36 17.80 -2.71
C LEU A 228 4.47 17.60 -3.75
N GLY A 229 4.16 16.91 -4.86
CA GLY A 229 5.06 16.73 -6.00
C GLY A 229 5.05 17.88 -7.00
N LEU A 230 4.21 18.91 -6.81
CA LEU A 230 4.17 20.07 -7.70
C LEU A 230 5.45 20.87 -7.65
N GLN A 231 5.88 21.31 -8.82
CA GLN A 231 6.97 22.24 -9.03
C GLN A 231 6.43 23.57 -9.56
N TRP A 232 7.19 24.65 -9.45
CA TRP A 232 6.74 25.95 -9.95
C TRP A 232 6.50 25.96 -11.46
N GLU A 233 7.21 25.12 -12.19
CA GLU A 233 7.08 24.92 -13.64
C GLU A 233 5.76 24.22 -14.04
N ASP A 234 5.14 23.53 -13.08
CA ASP A 234 3.84 22.86 -13.30
C ASP A 234 2.65 23.83 -13.25
N ILE A 235 2.87 25.11 -12.89
CA ILE A 235 1.79 26.11 -12.79
C ILE A 235 1.91 27.12 -13.91
N ASP A 236 0.97 27.03 -14.85
CA ASP A 236 0.76 28.03 -15.89
C ASP A 236 -0.19 29.11 -15.35
N PHE A 237 0.40 30.26 -14.96
CA PHE A 237 -0.34 31.40 -14.45
C PHE A 237 -0.99 32.26 -15.54
N GLU A 238 -0.66 32.07 -16.82
CA GLU A 238 -1.25 32.79 -17.95
C GLU A 238 -2.58 32.13 -18.35
N ASN A 239 -2.59 30.81 -18.44
CA ASN A 239 -3.77 30.03 -18.81
C ASN A 239 -4.55 29.47 -17.60
N ASN A 240 -4.10 29.74 -16.37
CA ASN A 240 -4.69 29.21 -15.15
C ASN A 240 -4.79 27.68 -15.15
N ILE A 241 -3.68 27.01 -15.45
CA ILE A 241 -3.60 25.55 -15.53
C ILE A 241 -2.57 25.03 -14.54
N ILE A 242 -2.90 23.94 -13.85
CA ILE A 242 -1.94 23.11 -13.11
C ILE A 242 -1.70 21.81 -13.88
N HIS A 243 -0.45 21.57 -14.27
CA HIS A 243 -0.01 20.36 -14.95
C HIS A 243 0.35 19.30 -13.91
N ILE A 244 -0.42 18.22 -13.81
CA ILE A 244 -0.14 17.13 -12.86
C ILE A 244 0.70 16.08 -13.56
N ARG A 245 2.00 16.03 -13.27
CA ARG A 245 2.99 15.16 -13.91
C ARG A 245 3.62 14.18 -12.94
N HIS A 246 3.61 14.49 -11.64
CA HIS A 246 4.35 13.77 -10.61
C HIS A 246 3.49 13.44 -9.38
N ASP A 247 3.94 12.47 -8.62
CA ASP A 247 3.40 12.07 -7.31
C ASP A 247 4.58 11.90 -6.34
N LEU A 248 4.64 12.71 -5.30
CA LEU A 248 5.71 12.62 -4.30
C LEU A 248 5.39 11.50 -3.31
N PHE A 249 6.28 10.54 -3.25
CA PHE A 249 6.34 9.55 -2.19
C PHE A 249 7.44 9.95 -1.20
N CYS A 250 7.07 10.26 0.04
CA CYS A 250 7.98 10.73 1.09
C CYS A 250 7.65 10.03 2.40
N PRO A 251 8.23 8.85 2.66
CA PRO A 251 8.03 8.10 3.90
C PRO A 251 8.79 8.69 5.09
N GLY A 252 9.87 9.40 4.84
CA GLY A 252 10.70 10.10 5.82
C GLY A 252 11.08 11.51 5.36
N ALA A 253 11.66 12.30 6.25
CA ALA A 253 11.94 13.71 5.96
C ALA A 253 12.99 13.94 4.84
N LEU A 254 13.92 13.01 4.68
CA LEU A 254 14.98 13.03 3.65
C LEU A 254 14.91 11.82 2.71
N ASP A 255 13.95 10.93 2.94
CA ASP A 255 13.72 9.75 2.11
C ASP A 255 12.48 10.00 1.26
N TRP A 256 12.69 10.49 0.05
CA TRP A 256 11.61 10.81 -0.88
C TRP A 256 11.95 10.40 -2.31
N VAL A 257 10.90 10.13 -3.06
CA VAL A 257 10.98 9.82 -4.48
C VAL A 257 9.88 10.54 -5.24
N LEU A 258 10.27 11.31 -6.23
CA LEU A 258 9.36 11.88 -7.20
C LEU A 258 9.09 10.84 -8.28
N GLN A 259 7.89 10.31 -8.33
CA GLN A 259 7.52 9.23 -9.25
C GLN A 259 6.37 9.65 -10.16
N THR A 260 6.20 8.94 -11.26
CA THR A 260 5.03 9.12 -12.12
C THR A 260 3.77 8.70 -11.37
N PRO A 261 2.61 9.32 -11.61
CA PRO A 261 1.33 8.92 -11.03
C PRO A 261 0.99 7.44 -11.32
N LYS A 262 0.04 6.86 -10.55
CA LYS A 262 -0.31 5.43 -10.61
C LYS A 262 -0.84 4.96 -11.97
N SER A 263 -1.50 5.84 -12.71
CA SER A 263 -2.10 5.52 -14.02
C SER A 263 -1.83 6.64 -15.02
N LYS A 264 -1.88 6.30 -16.29
CA LYS A 264 -1.78 7.31 -17.38
C LYS A 264 -2.85 8.41 -17.25
N SER A 265 -4.07 8.06 -16.83
CA SER A 265 -5.17 9.01 -16.60
C SER A 265 -4.91 9.98 -15.43
N SER A 266 -3.97 9.68 -14.55
CA SER A 266 -3.58 10.59 -13.47
C SER A 266 -2.67 11.72 -13.95
N ILE A 267 -2.00 11.57 -15.10
CA ILE A 267 -1.29 12.66 -15.78
C ILE A 267 -2.35 13.48 -16.50
N ARG A 268 -2.55 14.72 -16.06
CA ARG A 268 -3.63 15.58 -16.56
C ARG A 268 -3.34 17.03 -16.29
N ASP A 269 -4.10 17.89 -16.97
CA ASP A 269 -4.13 19.32 -16.77
C ASP A 269 -5.43 19.69 -16.06
N VAL A 270 -5.34 20.56 -15.04
CA VAL A 270 -6.48 20.99 -14.26
C VAL A 270 -6.59 22.50 -14.35
N LEU A 271 -7.67 22.98 -14.97
CA LEU A 271 -8.03 24.39 -14.94
C LEU A 271 -8.34 24.83 -13.52
N ILE A 272 -7.80 25.99 -13.12
CA ILE A 272 -8.02 26.61 -11.82
C ILE A 272 -8.71 27.96 -11.96
N SER A 273 -9.43 28.40 -10.91
CA SER A 273 -10.05 29.71 -10.90
C SER A 273 -9.01 30.80 -10.66
N ASP A 274 -9.33 32.04 -11.10
CA ASP A 274 -8.51 33.24 -10.84
C ASP A 274 -8.24 33.42 -9.33
N LYS A 275 -9.19 33.04 -8.48
CA LYS A 275 -9.03 33.09 -7.04
C LYS A 275 -7.91 32.14 -6.57
N LEU A 276 -7.86 30.90 -7.05
CA LEU A 276 -6.79 29.99 -6.68
C LEU A 276 -5.46 30.44 -7.27
N ALA A 277 -5.44 30.92 -8.50
CA ALA A 277 -4.23 31.50 -9.11
C ALA A 277 -3.68 32.67 -8.29
N SER A 278 -4.53 33.58 -7.83
CA SER A 278 -4.16 34.70 -6.95
C SER A 278 -3.58 34.21 -5.61
N ILE A 279 -4.19 33.19 -4.99
CA ILE A 279 -3.67 32.57 -3.77
C ILE A 279 -2.27 31.98 -4.00
N LEU A 280 -2.06 31.28 -5.12
CA LEU A 280 -0.76 30.71 -5.48
C LEU A 280 0.30 31.79 -5.75
N LYS A 281 -0.06 32.89 -6.40
CA LYS A 281 0.83 34.05 -6.59
C LYS A 281 1.23 34.67 -5.24
N SER A 282 0.28 34.83 -4.32
CA SER A 282 0.54 35.31 -2.94
C SER A 282 1.44 34.33 -2.17
N TYR A 283 1.14 33.04 -2.26
CA TYR A 283 1.96 32.00 -1.64
C TYR A 283 3.40 32.02 -2.18
N ARG A 284 3.60 32.22 -3.51
CA ARG A 284 4.92 32.32 -4.12
C ARG A 284 5.79 33.40 -3.50
N LYS A 285 5.21 34.56 -3.15
CA LYS A 285 5.93 35.63 -2.44
C LYS A 285 6.41 35.15 -1.07
N GLN A 286 5.51 34.58 -0.26
CA GLN A 286 5.85 34.03 1.05
C GLN A 286 6.89 32.91 0.96
N PHE A 287 6.81 32.06 -0.05
CA PHE A 287 7.79 31.01 -0.30
C PHE A 287 9.18 31.58 -0.63
N LEU A 288 9.24 32.63 -1.46
CA LEU A 288 10.51 33.28 -1.79
C LEU A 288 11.15 33.97 -0.57
N GLU A 289 10.32 34.62 0.28
CA GLU A 289 10.76 35.18 1.56
C GLU A 289 11.31 34.08 2.48
N PHE A 290 10.59 32.98 2.62
CA PHE A 290 11.07 31.82 3.38
C PHE A 290 12.39 31.27 2.83
N LYS A 291 12.51 31.16 1.52
CA LYS A 291 13.75 30.70 0.86
C LYS A 291 14.94 31.62 1.18
N LEU A 292 14.74 32.95 1.07
CA LEU A 292 15.77 33.95 1.34
C LEU A 292 16.18 33.97 2.83
N GLN A 293 15.24 33.72 3.72
CA GLN A 293 15.49 33.69 5.18
C GLN A 293 16.08 32.37 5.67
N SER A 294 16.23 31.37 4.79
CA SER A 294 16.71 30.03 5.14
C SER A 294 18.19 29.86 4.75
N PRO A 295 19.14 30.09 5.66
CA PRO A 295 20.59 30.04 5.33
C PRO A 295 21.06 28.63 4.95
N THR A 296 20.32 27.61 5.33
CA THR A 296 20.59 26.19 5.05
C THR A 296 19.77 25.66 3.87
N TRP A 297 19.33 26.55 2.97
CA TRP A 297 18.54 26.12 1.82
C TRP A 297 19.34 25.16 0.94
N GLU A 298 18.81 23.95 0.76
CA GLU A 298 19.38 22.97 -0.16
C GLU A 298 18.78 23.15 -1.56
N GLN A 299 19.65 23.41 -2.55
CA GLN A 299 19.23 23.55 -3.93
C GLN A 299 19.16 22.17 -4.59
N LEU A 300 17.95 21.67 -4.79
CA LEU A 300 17.68 20.44 -5.54
C LEU A 300 17.57 20.72 -7.04
N GLN A 301 17.58 19.64 -7.85
CA GLN A 301 17.25 19.71 -9.27
C GLN A 301 15.74 19.99 -9.53
N TYR A 302 14.90 19.88 -8.51
CA TYR A 302 13.46 20.11 -8.55
C TYR A 302 13.10 21.37 -7.79
N ASN A 303 12.21 22.21 -8.37
CA ASN A 303 11.71 23.42 -7.75
C ASN A 303 10.37 23.17 -7.04
N PHE A 304 10.38 22.33 -6.01
CA PHE A 304 9.16 22.02 -5.26
C PHE A 304 8.48 23.28 -4.73
N ILE A 305 7.14 23.35 -4.88
CA ILE A 305 6.31 24.42 -4.34
C ILE A 305 6.30 24.36 -2.81
N PHE A 306 6.30 23.15 -2.24
CA PHE A 306 6.18 22.93 -0.81
C PHE A 306 7.46 22.36 -0.23
N SER A 307 8.18 23.18 0.52
CA SER A 307 9.42 22.81 1.19
C SER A 307 9.22 22.53 2.68
N SER A 308 10.08 21.68 3.21
CA SER A 308 10.17 21.38 4.63
C SER A 308 10.75 22.57 5.43
N PHE A 309 10.16 22.88 6.58
CA PHE A 309 10.73 23.87 7.51
C PHE A 309 12.00 23.36 8.22
N LYS A 310 12.01 22.05 8.52
CA LYS A 310 13.14 21.44 9.21
C LYS A 310 14.35 21.24 8.31
N TYR A 311 14.10 21.01 7.04
CA TYR A 311 15.11 20.78 6.01
C TYR A 311 14.79 21.68 4.80
N PRO A 312 15.13 22.99 4.86
CA PRO A 312 14.79 23.94 3.81
C PRO A 312 15.35 23.52 2.45
N GLY A 313 14.51 23.57 1.42
CA GLY A 313 14.86 23.07 0.08
C GLY A 313 14.37 21.63 -0.18
N GLN A 314 14.32 20.79 0.85
CA GLN A 314 13.76 19.44 0.74
C GLN A 314 12.22 19.48 0.66
N PRO A 315 11.57 18.55 -0.06
CA PRO A 315 10.12 18.54 -0.17
C PRO A 315 9.43 18.27 1.16
N LEU A 316 8.20 18.79 1.30
CA LEU A 316 7.39 18.61 2.50
C LEU A 316 6.85 17.18 2.59
N ALA A 317 7.08 16.52 3.73
CA ALA A 317 6.57 15.18 3.96
C ALA A 317 5.03 15.19 4.18
N ARG A 318 4.35 14.21 3.57
CA ARG A 318 2.89 14.02 3.68
C ARG A 318 2.42 13.97 5.13
N GLN A 319 3.19 13.35 6.02
CA GLN A 319 2.86 13.21 7.43
C GLN A 319 2.66 14.55 8.13
N ASN A 320 3.43 15.58 7.74
CA ASN A 320 3.29 16.93 8.31
C ASN A 320 1.94 17.57 7.96
N VAL A 321 1.44 17.32 6.73
CA VAL A 321 0.11 17.80 6.31
C VAL A 321 -0.98 17.08 7.11
N TYR A 322 -0.88 15.76 7.28
CA TYR A 322 -1.82 15.00 8.11
C TYR A 322 -1.82 15.50 9.55
N TRP A 323 -0.66 15.68 10.15
CA TRP A 323 -0.54 16.23 11.49
C TRP A 323 -1.22 17.58 11.63
N TRP A 324 -0.96 18.52 10.71
CA TRP A 324 -1.54 19.85 10.77
C TRP A 324 -3.05 19.84 10.56
N VAL A 325 -3.55 19.14 9.54
CA VAL A 325 -4.99 19.03 9.28
C VAL A 325 -5.72 18.42 10.48
N THR A 326 -5.20 17.34 11.06
CA THR A 326 -5.78 16.71 12.26
C THR A 326 -5.78 17.68 13.46
N ARG A 327 -4.74 18.49 13.61
CA ARG A 327 -4.65 19.49 14.66
C ARG A 327 -5.72 20.60 14.51
N ILE A 328 -5.95 21.08 13.30
CA ILE A 328 -7.03 22.04 13.03
C ILE A 328 -8.40 21.39 13.25
N ALA A 329 -8.61 20.19 12.71
CA ALA A 329 -9.83 19.42 12.89
C ALA A 329 -10.19 19.21 14.38
N LYS A 330 -9.19 18.95 15.22
CA LYS A 330 -9.37 18.84 16.67
C LYS A 330 -9.85 20.15 17.30
N LYS A 331 -9.37 21.31 16.85
CA LYS A 331 -9.76 22.62 17.38
C LYS A 331 -11.24 22.95 17.13
N ILE A 332 -11.82 22.40 16.06
CA ILE A 332 -13.22 22.61 15.69
C ILE A 332 -14.13 21.41 16.04
N ASN A 333 -13.62 20.44 16.79
CA ASN A 333 -14.31 19.19 17.16
C ASN A 333 -14.76 18.31 15.97
N ALA A 334 -14.11 18.42 14.82
CA ALA A 334 -14.39 17.66 13.60
C ALA A 334 -13.25 16.66 13.29
N LEU A 335 -12.98 15.72 14.23
CA LEU A 335 -11.84 14.78 14.18
C LEU A 335 -11.81 13.85 12.95
N TYR A 336 -12.92 13.74 12.23
CA TYR A 336 -13.01 12.96 11.00
C TYR A 336 -12.27 13.60 9.83
N ILE A 337 -11.97 14.91 9.88
CA ILE A 337 -11.33 15.65 8.78
C ILE A 337 -9.87 15.20 8.62
N HIS A 338 -9.55 14.73 7.44
CA HIS A 338 -8.19 14.38 7.02
C HIS A 338 -7.95 14.80 5.55
N PRO A 339 -6.70 14.91 5.07
CA PRO A 339 -6.40 15.49 3.75
C PRO A 339 -7.20 14.90 2.58
N HIS A 340 -7.43 13.58 2.54
CA HIS A 340 -8.19 12.98 1.44
C HIS A 340 -9.65 13.44 1.36
N LEU A 341 -10.24 13.89 2.48
CA LEU A 341 -11.61 14.39 2.46
C LEU A 341 -11.77 15.69 1.69
N PHE A 342 -10.74 16.54 1.57
CA PHE A 342 -10.82 17.72 0.69
C PHE A 342 -11.08 17.34 -0.77
N ARG A 343 -10.44 16.25 -1.25
CA ARG A 343 -10.72 15.71 -2.58
C ARG A 343 -12.14 15.13 -2.69
N HIS A 344 -12.62 14.46 -1.67
CA HIS A 344 -14.00 13.95 -1.65
C HIS A 344 -15.01 15.11 -1.60
N THR A 345 -14.71 16.16 -0.83
CA THR A 345 -15.52 17.39 -0.78
C THR A 345 -15.50 18.13 -2.12
N HIS A 346 -14.38 18.14 -2.86
CA HIS A 346 -14.35 18.64 -4.22
C HIS A 346 -15.37 17.91 -5.13
N VAL A 347 -15.47 16.58 -5.01
CA VAL A 347 -16.46 15.77 -5.74
C VAL A 347 -17.87 16.15 -5.33
N SER A 348 -18.15 16.28 -4.02
CA SER A 348 -19.50 16.62 -3.54
C SER A 348 -19.95 18.00 -4.03
N LEU A 349 -19.07 19.00 -3.98
CA LEU A 349 -19.35 20.34 -4.46
C LEU A 349 -19.61 20.39 -5.97
N LEU A 350 -18.86 19.65 -6.77
CA LEU A 350 -19.12 19.55 -8.21
C LEU A 350 -20.42 18.80 -8.52
N ALA A 351 -20.74 17.73 -7.77
CA ALA A 351 -21.99 17.02 -7.91
C ALA A 351 -23.21 17.90 -7.54
N GLU A 352 -23.11 18.68 -6.45
CA GLU A 352 -24.12 19.67 -6.07
C GLU A 352 -24.30 20.75 -7.12
N ALA A 353 -23.23 21.19 -7.77
CA ALA A 353 -23.26 22.13 -8.89
C ALA A 353 -23.84 21.53 -10.18
N GLY A 354 -24.21 20.23 -10.18
CA GLY A 354 -24.80 19.55 -11.33
C GLY A 354 -23.78 19.13 -12.42
N VAL A 355 -22.49 19.12 -12.10
CA VAL A 355 -21.46 18.67 -13.04
C VAL A 355 -21.61 17.16 -13.28
N PRO A 356 -21.66 16.69 -14.55
CA PRO A 356 -21.81 15.27 -14.86
C PRO A 356 -20.66 14.41 -14.33
N LEU A 357 -20.97 13.21 -13.85
CA LEU A 357 -20.00 12.27 -13.28
C LEU A 357 -18.79 11.99 -14.19
N PRO A 358 -18.91 11.81 -15.51
CA PRO A 358 -17.76 11.63 -16.39
C PRO A 358 -16.77 12.79 -16.35
N VAL A 359 -17.26 14.04 -16.33
CA VAL A 359 -16.44 15.25 -16.25
C VAL A 359 -15.69 15.32 -14.91
N ILE A 360 -16.38 14.99 -13.79
CA ILE A 360 -15.74 14.91 -12.47
C ILE A 360 -14.65 13.84 -12.47
N THR A 361 -14.93 12.69 -13.06
CA THR A 361 -13.98 11.54 -13.09
C THR A 361 -12.73 11.87 -13.91
N GLU A 362 -12.91 12.51 -15.07
CA GLU A 362 -11.81 12.98 -15.92
C GLU A 362 -10.94 14.00 -15.18
N ARG A 363 -11.55 15.03 -14.56
CA ARG A 363 -10.86 16.04 -13.77
C ARG A 363 -10.02 15.44 -12.64
N LEU A 364 -10.52 14.38 -12.01
CA LEU A 364 -9.83 13.68 -10.93
C LEU A 364 -8.73 12.73 -11.40
N GLY A 365 -8.74 12.31 -12.67
CA GLY A 365 -7.82 11.31 -13.20
C GLY A 365 -7.98 9.94 -12.53
N HIS A 366 -9.23 9.48 -12.37
CA HIS A 366 -9.53 8.20 -11.74
C HIS A 366 -9.45 7.04 -12.75
N ALA A 367 -8.66 6.00 -12.39
CA ALA A 367 -8.75 4.69 -13.04
C ALA A 367 -9.91 3.83 -12.50
N SER A 368 -10.44 4.15 -11.30
CA SER A 368 -11.60 3.50 -10.67
C SER A 368 -12.53 4.56 -10.12
N THR A 369 -13.78 4.52 -10.56
CA THR A 369 -14.82 5.53 -10.30
C THR A 369 -15.59 5.27 -9.01
N LYS A 370 -15.45 4.10 -8.38
CA LYS A 370 -16.33 3.61 -7.31
C LYS A 370 -16.61 4.62 -6.19
N ILE A 371 -15.58 5.26 -5.61
CA ILE A 371 -15.77 6.23 -4.52
C ILE A 371 -16.41 7.53 -5.04
N THR A 372 -16.00 7.97 -6.25
CA THR A 372 -16.58 9.15 -6.91
C THR A 372 -18.06 8.92 -7.21
N GLU A 373 -18.42 7.73 -7.70
CA GLU A 373 -19.80 7.32 -7.93
C GLU A 373 -20.61 7.28 -6.63
N GLU A 374 -20.03 6.72 -5.56
CA GLU A 374 -20.67 6.63 -4.24
C GLU A 374 -21.02 8.02 -3.70
N ILE A 375 -20.08 8.97 -3.74
CA ILE A 375 -20.30 10.36 -3.33
C ILE A 375 -21.34 11.03 -4.24
N TYR A 376 -21.18 10.89 -5.57
CA TYR A 376 -22.08 11.47 -6.55
C TYR A 376 -23.52 10.99 -6.37
N LEU A 377 -23.72 9.67 -6.20
CA LEU A 377 -25.03 9.09 -5.97
C LEU A 377 -25.64 9.51 -4.62
N HIS A 378 -24.80 9.66 -3.60
CA HIS A 378 -25.27 10.15 -2.30
C HIS A 378 -25.83 11.58 -2.42
N ILE A 379 -25.08 12.48 -3.05
CA ILE A 379 -25.49 13.88 -3.26
C ILE A 379 -26.72 13.97 -4.18
N THR A 380 -26.74 13.23 -5.28
CA THR A 380 -27.85 13.29 -6.24
C THR A 380 -29.13 12.66 -5.72
N LYS A 381 -29.07 11.76 -4.73
CA LYS A 381 -30.27 11.23 -4.05
C LYS A 381 -30.96 12.33 -3.22
N THR A 382 -30.22 13.13 -2.50
CA THR A 382 -30.77 14.28 -1.73
C THR A 382 -31.29 15.39 -2.64
N THR A 383 -30.77 15.47 -3.86
CA THR A 383 -31.17 16.48 -4.85
C THR A 383 -32.35 16.04 -5.72
N LYS A 384 -32.78 14.76 -5.64
CA LYS A 384 -33.91 14.23 -6.45
C LYS A 384 -35.21 14.98 -6.26
N GLU A 385 -35.50 15.45 -5.06
CA GLU A 385 -36.69 16.27 -4.80
C GLU A 385 -36.62 17.58 -5.57
N ASN A 386 -35.47 18.23 -5.64
CA ASN A 386 -35.27 19.44 -6.42
C ASN A 386 -35.35 19.23 -7.95
N TYR A 387 -34.93 18.05 -8.46
CA TYR A 387 -35.09 17.73 -9.87
C TYR A 387 -36.54 17.49 -10.24
N LEU A 388 -37.33 16.86 -9.37
CA LEU A 388 -38.76 16.64 -9.59
C LEU A 388 -39.51 17.98 -9.70
N HIS A 389 -39.22 18.93 -8.81
CA HIS A 389 -39.75 20.27 -8.91
C HIS A 389 -39.34 21.02 -10.17
N LYS A 390 -38.09 20.90 -10.60
CA LYS A 390 -37.61 21.48 -11.88
C LYS A 390 -38.26 20.82 -13.09
N PHE A 391 -38.38 19.48 -13.09
CA PHE A 391 -39.02 18.73 -14.13
C PHE A 391 -40.51 19.09 -14.25
N ASN A 392 -41.24 19.08 -13.14
CA ASN A 392 -42.63 19.47 -13.13
C ASN A 392 -42.86 20.90 -13.68
N ARG A 393 -42.00 21.84 -13.29
CA ARG A 393 -42.04 23.21 -13.79
C ARG A 393 -41.83 23.33 -15.31
N ILE A 394 -41.00 22.44 -15.89
CA ILE A 394 -40.79 22.38 -17.34
C ILE A 394 -42.00 21.78 -18.03
N VAL A 395 -42.55 20.69 -17.47
CA VAL A 395 -43.69 19.96 -18.06
C VAL A 395 -45.01 20.76 -17.90
N GLU A 396 -45.18 21.49 -16.81
CA GLU A 396 -46.35 22.35 -16.57
C GLU A 396 -46.34 23.61 -17.47
N ASN A 397 -45.24 23.96 -18.09
CA ASN A 397 -45.10 25.06 -19.04
C ASN A 397 -45.14 24.61 -20.53
N LEU A 398 -45.38 23.30 -20.77
CA LEU A 398 -45.63 22.73 -22.10
C LEU A 398 -47.11 22.66 -22.41
#